data_0dd2ea94f92c46e1eb0de3b91c1e0ef1
#
_entry.id   0dd2ea94f92c46e1eb0de3b91c1e0ef1
#
_cell.length_a   1.000
_cell.length_b   1.000
_cell.length_c   1.000
_cell.angle_alpha   90.00
_cell.angle_beta   90.00
_cell.angle_gamma   90.00
#
_symmetry.space_group_name_H-M   'P 1'
#
loop_
_entity.id
_entity.type
_entity.pdbx_description
1 polymer ?
#
loop_
_entity_poly.entity_id
_entity_poly.type
_entity_poly.pdbx_seq_one_letter_code
_entity_poly.pdbx_strand_id
1 'polypeptide(L)'
;MKKLLLLSSLFLLPYLLPAQMGKVFDNLSLPSKILKGERKYAIYLPPDYEHSQRSYPVLYLLHGGGDDQTGWVQFGEVLSITDKAIKDGIATPMIIVMPDANTGQRGYFNDAKNEWRYEDFFFEELMPYVEKTYRIKAEKRYRAVAGLSMGGGGSFMYALHHPELFSSACPLSASCGPLTLEDTKQWLSRREGNSDLSSAQIETYYQKHSAVYQMQNLPVDDLKKVHWYIDCGDDDFLYEGNALVHIAMRKREIPHEFRVRDGAHNWTYWREALPTVLGFVSETFHQH
;
A
#
# COMPACT_ATOMS: atom_id res chain seq x y z
N MET A 1 -70.67 20.03 -30.33
CA MET A 1 -69.32 20.57 -30.20
C MET A 1 -68.53 19.57 -29.26
N LYS A 2 -67.74 18.69 -29.86
CA LYS A 2 -66.87 17.70 -29.07
C LYS A 2 -65.54 18.37 -28.86
N LYS A 3 -65.16 18.58 -27.58
CA LYS A 3 -63.82 19.05 -27.21
C LYS A 3 -62.86 17.87 -27.21
N LEU A 4 -61.86 17.91 -28.08
CA LEU A 4 -60.75 16.96 -28.15
C LEU A 4 -59.70 17.40 -27.09
N LEU A 5 -59.51 16.59 -26.06
CA LEU A 5 -58.38 16.77 -25.13
C LEU A 5 -57.14 16.08 -25.73
N LEU A 6 -56.15 16.89 -26.14
CA LEU A 6 -54.82 16.38 -26.46
C LEU A 6 -54.09 16.11 -25.14
N LEU A 7 -53.86 14.83 -24.82
CA LEU A 7 -52.88 14.41 -23.80
C LEU A 7 -51.47 14.45 -24.41
N SER A 8 -50.67 15.45 -24.06
CA SER A 8 -49.25 15.45 -24.39
C SER A 8 -48.51 14.55 -23.39
N SER A 9 -48.14 13.34 -23.81
CA SER A 9 -47.26 12.46 -23.07
C SER A 9 -45.82 13.01 -23.14
N LEU A 10 -45.37 13.58 -22.03
CA LEU A 10 -43.99 13.99 -21.86
C LEU A 10 -43.11 12.73 -21.69
N PHE A 11 -42.42 12.31 -22.74
CA PHE A 11 -41.40 11.27 -22.68
C PHE A 11 -40.19 11.83 -21.92
N LEU A 12 -40.07 11.47 -20.65
CA LEU A 12 -38.81 11.60 -19.88
C LEU A 12 -37.81 10.60 -20.46
N LEU A 13 -36.97 11.04 -21.39
CA LEU A 13 -35.79 10.31 -21.78
C LEU A 13 -34.87 10.22 -20.55
N PRO A 14 -34.50 9.01 -20.08
CA PRO A 14 -33.48 8.90 -19.03
C PRO A 14 -32.18 9.48 -19.60
N TYR A 15 -31.73 10.59 -19.05
CA TYR A 15 -30.37 11.07 -19.28
C TYR A 15 -29.44 10.00 -18.68
N LEU A 16 -28.84 9.16 -19.52
CA LEU A 16 -27.71 8.35 -19.19
C LEU A 16 -26.53 9.30 -18.93
N LEU A 17 -26.40 9.78 -17.70
CA LEU A 17 -25.17 10.45 -17.28
C LEU A 17 -24.03 9.46 -17.50
N PRO A 18 -22.97 9.83 -18.22
CA PRO A 18 -21.79 8.96 -18.33
C PRO A 18 -21.33 8.61 -16.91
N ALA A 19 -21.06 7.32 -16.68
CA ALA A 19 -20.52 6.89 -15.40
C ALA A 19 -19.25 7.69 -15.13
N GLN A 20 -19.22 8.40 -14.01
CA GLN A 20 -18.04 9.15 -13.61
C GLN A 20 -16.92 8.13 -13.37
N MET A 21 -15.77 8.38 -13.96
CA MET A 21 -14.56 7.57 -13.77
C MET A 21 -13.57 8.31 -12.87
N GLY A 22 -12.82 7.57 -12.10
CA GLY A 22 -11.68 8.10 -11.36
C GLY A 22 -10.61 8.65 -12.31
N LYS A 23 -9.65 9.36 -11.76
CA LYS A 23 -8.52 9.93 -12.52
C LYS A 23 -7.20 9.49 -11.92
N VAL A 24 -6.24 9.19 -12.79
CA VAL A 24 -4.86 8.93 -12.39
C VAL A 24 -3.96 10.03 -12.92
N PHE A 25 -3.08 10.54 -12.06
CA PHE A 25 -1.96 11.42 -12.41
C PHE A 25 -0.67 10.70 -12.02
N ASP A 26 0.14 10.32 -12.99
CA ASP A 26 1.28 9.41 -12.82
C ASP A 26 2.66 10.09 -12.97
N ASN A 27 2.69 11.37 -13.20
CA ASN A 27 3.91 12.16 -13.37
C ASN A 27 3.96 13.37 -12.42
N LEU A 28 3.61 13.14 -11.17
CA LEU A 28 3.69 14.16 -10.12
C LEU A 28 5.03 14.06 -9.39
N SER A 29 5.47 15.17 -8.81
CA SER A 29 6.68 15.19 -7.99
C SER A 29 6.55 16.15 -6.81
N LEU A 30 7.41 15.94 -5.81
CA LEU A 30 7.62 16.86 -4.72
C LEU A 30 9.13 16.99 -4.44
N PRO A 31 9.61 18.16 -4.04
CA PRO A 31 10.99 18.33 -3.62
C PRO A 31 11.20 17.66 -2.26
N SER A 32 12.25 16.85 -2.16
CA SER A 32 12.68 16.24 -0.90
C SER A 32 13.99 16.86 -0.41
N LYS A 33 13.98 17.32 0.82
CA LYS A 33 15.20 17.76 1.54
C LYS A 33 15.96 16.56 2.09
N ILE A 34 15.25 15.55 2.55
CA ILE A 34 15.82 14.30 3.13
C ILE A 34 16.59 13.55 2.06
N LEU A 35 15.99 13.33 0.88
CA LEU A 35 16.58 12.58 -0.23
C LEU A 35 17.30 13.48 -1.26
N LYS A 36 17.35 14.79 -1.02
CA LYS A 36 18.11 15.80 -1.80
C LYS A 36 17.77 15.76 -3.30
N GLY A 37 16.47 15.95 -3.64
CA GLY A 37 16.03 16.00 -5.04
C GLY A 37 14.53 15.83 -5.20
N GLU A 38 14.05 15.88 -6.44
CA GLU A 38 12.66 15.61 -6.76
C GLU A 38 12.33 14.13 -6.57
N ARG A 39 11.22 13.84 -5.94
CA ARG A 39 10.67 12.48 -5.77
C ARG A 39 9.33 12.38 -6.46
N LYS A 40 9.18 11.35 -7.27
CA LYS A 40 7.97 11.13 -8.05
C LYS A 40 6.92 10.37 -7.24
N TYR A 41 5.68 10.60 -7.60
CA TYR A 41 4.56 9.78 -7.15
C TYR A 41 3.44 9.81 -8.19
N ALA A 42 2.57 8.81 -8.17
CA ALA A 42 1.31 8.81 -8.87
C ALA A 42 0.16 8.88 -7.85
N ILE A 43 -1.00 9.35 -8.30
CA ILE A 43 -2.20 9.41 -7.46
C ILE A 43 -3.43 9.01 -8.28
N TYR A 44 -4.29 8.20 -7.65
CA TYR A 44 -5.65 7.97 -8.13
C TYR A 44 -6.61 8.81 -7.28
N LEU A 45 -7.52 9.52 -7.95
CA LEU A 45 -8.61 10.29 -7.37
C LEU A 45 -9.95 9.63 -7.72
N PRO A 46 -10.86 9.41 -6.74
CA PRO A 46 -12.11 8.68 -6.99
C PRO A 46 -13.07 9.42 -7.90
N PRO A 47 -14.05 8.72 -8.51
CA PRO A 47 -14.93 9.29 -9.55
C PRO A 47 -15.64 10.59 -9.19
N ASP A 48 -16.01 10.77 -7.93
CA ASP A 48 -16.72 11.96 -7.44
C ASP A 48 -15.79 13.06 -6.90
N TYR A 49 -14.46 12.90 -7.00
CA TYR A 49 -13.51 13.84 -6.40
C TYR A 49 -13.70 15.28 -6.86
N GLU A 50 -13.95 15.53 -8.14
CA GLU A 50 -14.09 16.89 -8.66
C GLU A 50 -15.46 17.53 -8.34
N HIS A 51 -16.46 16.70 -8.06
CA HIS A 51 -17.84 17.13 -7.84
C HIS A 51 -18.27 17.13 -6.36
N SER A 52 -17.39 16.65 -5.47
CA SER A 52 -17.62 16.59 -4.03
C SER A 52 -16.63 17.49 -3.29
N GLN A 53 -17.04 18.02 -2.14
CA GLN A 53 -16.16 18.74 -1.21
C GLN A 53 -15.70 17.87 -0.03
N ARG A 54 -16.11 16.60 0.01
CA ARG A 54 -15.75 15.69 1.08
C ARG A 54 -14.27 15.34 1.07
N SER A 55 -13.74 14.95 2.23
CA SER A 55 -12.44 14.32 2.35
C SER A 55 -12.56 12.79 2.28
N TYR A 56 -11.51 12.14 1.80
CA TYR A 56 -11.47 10.71 1.48
C TYR A 56 -10.46 9.98 2.36
N PRO A 57 -10.69 8.69 2.67
CA PRO A 57 -9.63 7.82 3.15
C PRO A 57 -8.48 7.74 2.14
N VAL A 58 -7.31 7.32 2.59
CA VAL A 58 -6.12 7.14 1.74
C VAL A 58 -5.53 5.75 1.86
N LEU A 59 -5.21 5.16 0.71
CA LEU A 59 -4.38 3.98 0.59
C LEU A 59 -3.02 4.37 0.00
N TYR A 60 -1.95 4.12 0.73
CA TYR A 60 -0.59 4.18 0.19
C TYR A 60 -0.28 2.82 -0.45
N LEU A 61 -0.14 2.79 -1.79
CA LEU A 61 0.00 1.56 -2.56
C LEU A 61 1.41 1.47 -3.17
N LEU A 62 2.22 0.56 -2.62
CA LEU A 62 3.64 0.48 -2.87
C LEU A 62 3.96 -0.50 -4.00
N HIS A 63 4.83 -0.10 -4.95
CA HIS A 63 5.25 -0.94 -6.08
C HIS A 63 6.35 -1.93 -5.71
N GLY A 64 6.65 -2.89 -6.59
CA GLY A 64 7.70 -3.90 -6.45
C GLY A 64 9.08 -3.44 -6.91
N GLY A 65 10.08 -4.28 -6.68
CA GLY A 65 11.44 -4.05 -7.19
C GLY A 65 11.46 -4.00 -8.72
N GLY A 66 12.16 -3.00 -9.27
CA GLY A 66 12.26 -2.79 -10.73
C GLY A 66 11.15 -1.92 -11.34
N ASP A 67 10.07 -1.65 -10.60
CA ASP A 67 9.02 -0.71 -10.99
C ASP A 67 9.28 0.70 -10.41
N ASP A 68 8.38 1.61 -10.71
CA ASP A 68 8.34 2.97 -10.18
C ASP A 68 6.89 3.37 -9.79
N GLN A 69 6.60 4.64 -9.63
CA GLN A 69 5.25 5.14 -9.30
C GLN A 69 4.19 4.74 -10.34
N THR A 70 4.59 4.34 -11.54
CA THR A 70 3.66 3.97 -12.63
C THR A 70 3.34 2.48 -12.66
N GLY A 71 4.04 1.63 -11.90
CA GLY A 71 3.87 0.17 -11.95
C GLY A 71 2.42 -0.26 -11.72
N TRP A 72 1.77 0.23 -10.68
CA TRP A 72 0.35 -0.05 -10.43
C TRP A 72 -0.59 0.55 -11.47
N VAL A 73 -0.18 1.63 -12.14
CA VAL A 73 -0.96 2.26 -13.22
C VAL A 73 -0.88 1.42 -14.49
N GLN A 74 0.35 1.08 -14.92
CA GLN A 74 0.60 0.44 -16.22
C GLN A 74 0.34 -1.07 -16.20
N PHE A 75 0.77 -1.72 -15.14
CA PHE A 75 0.70 -3.19 -15.03
C PHE A 75 -0.37 -3.65 -14.05
N GLY A 76 -0.65 -2.85 -13.01
CA GLY A 76 -1.60 -3.17 -11.96
C GLY A 76 -3.05 -2.77 -12.26
N GLU A 77 -3.30 -2.04 -13.35
CA GLU A 77 -4.64 -1.60 -13.77
C GLU A 77 -5.42 -0.90 -12.64
N VAL A 78 -4.72 -0.14 -11.79
CA VAL A 78 -5.30 0.44 -10.57
C VAL A 78 -6.55 1.27 -10.84
N LEU A 79 -6.61 2.01 -11.95
CA LEU A 79 -7.76 2.84 -12.31
C LEU A 79 -9.01 2.00 -12.53
N SER A 80 -8.95 1.04 -13.45
CA SER A 80 -10.10 0.23 -13.85
C SER A 80 -10.59 -0.68 -12.72
N ILE A 81 -9.65 -1.28 -11.97
CA ILE A 81 -9.97 -2.16 -10.85
C ILE A 81 -10.60 -1.37 -9.70
N THR A 82 -10.06 -0.20 -9.36
CA THR A 82 -10.60 0.61 -8.26
C THR A 82 -11.97 1.19 -8.61
N ASP A 83 -12.14 1.72 -9.82
CA ASP A 83 -13.43 2.24 -10.27
C ASP A 83 -14.51 1.14 -10.27
N LYS A 84 -14.14 -0.07 -10.73
CA LYS A 84 -15.05 -1.21 -10.69
C LYS A 84 -15.39 -1.61 -9.25
N ALA A 85 -14.41 -1.70 -8.36
CA ALA A 85 -14.64 -2.05 -6.97
C ALA A 85 -15.55 -1.04 -6.25
N ILE A 86 -15.39 0.26 -6.52
CA ILE A 86 -16.25 1.31 -5.99
C ILE A 86 -17.67 1.18 -6.57
N LYS A 87 -17.80 1.01 -7.88
CA LYS A 87 -19.09 0.85 -8.56
C LYS A 87 -19.87 -0.35 -8.05
N ASP A 88 -19.18 -1.46 -7.82
CA ASP A 88 -19.80 -2.72 -7.36
C ASP A 88 -20.07 -2.71 -5.83
N GLY A 89 -19.72 -1.63 -5.11
CA GLY A 89 -19.90 -1.52 -3.67
C GLY A 89 -18.92 -2.36 -2.83
N ILE A 90 -17.85 -2.88 -3.45
CA ILE A 90 -16.78 -3.62 -2.78
C ILE A 90 -15.87 -2.64 -2.02
N ALA A 91 -15.58 -1.49 -2.61
CA ALA A 91 -14.71 -0.48 -2.03
C ALA A 91 -15.42 0.85 -1.80
N THR A 92 -15.06 1.55 -0.73
CA THR A 92 -15.43 2.95 -0.55
C THR A 92 -14.56 3.84 -1.44
N PRO A 93 -15.09 4.96 -1.96
CA PRO A 93 -14.25 5.94 -2.65
C PRO A 93 -13.10 6.40 -1.77
N MET A 94 -11.87 6.24 -2.25
CA MET A 94 -10.63 6.58 -1.55
C MET A 94 -9.63 7.20 -2.52
N ILE A 95 -8.65 7.91 -1.99
CA ILE A 95 -7.46 8.36 -2.72
C ILE A 95 -6.42 7.25 -2.62
N ILE A 96 -5.71 6.95 -3.73
CA ILE A 96 -4.59 6.01 -3.70
C ILE A 96 -3.33 6.76 -4.09
N VAL A 97 -2.30 6.72 -3.23
CA VAL A 97 -0.99 7.36 -3.45
C VAL A 97 0.04 6.28 -3.72
N MET A 98 0.74 6.40 -4.83
CA MET A 98 1.74 5.42 -5.30
C MET A 98 3.10 6.15 -5.42
N PRO A 99 3.96 6.08 -4.39
CA PRO A 99 5.27 6.74 -4.42
C PRO A 99 6.29 5.94 -5.21
N ASP A 100 7.27 6.64 -5.80
CA ASP A 100 8.44 6.03 -6.43
C ASP A 100 9.51 5.68 -5.41
N ALA A 101 9.81 4.40 -5.25
CA ALA A 101 10.95 3.89 -4.48
C ALA A 101 12.05 3.27 -5.36
N ASN A 102 11.98 3.43 -6.68
CA ASN A 102 13.01 3.03 -7.61
C ASN A 102 14.11 4.10 -7.71
N THR A 103 14.86 4.25 -6.63
CA THR A 103 15.80 5.34 -6.45
C THR A 103 17.27 4.93 -6.72
N GLY A 104 17.49 3.71 -7.22
CA GLY A 104 18.81 3.11 -7.31
C GLY A 104 19.37 2.68 -5.94
N GLN A 105 18.61 2.89 -4.86
CA GLN A 105 18.98 2.52 -3.50
C GLN A 105 18.14 1.32 -3.00
N ARG A 106 17.58 1.36 -1.81
CA ARG A 106 17.07 0.15 -1.13
C ARG A 106 15.55 0.11 -0.96
N GLY A 107 14.84 0.76 -1.84
CA GLY A 107 13.40 0.79 -1.77
C GLY A 107 12.89 1.65 -0.62
N TYR A 108 11.94 1.12 0.15
CA TYR A 108 11.13 1.87 1.10
C TYR A 108 11.76 2.14 2.47
N PHE A 109 13.03 1.76 2.70
CA PHE A 109 13.65 1.78 4.02
C PHE A 109 14.78 2.81 4.12
N ASN A 110 15.11 3.18 5.35
CA ASN A 110 16.38 3.81 5.63
C ASN A 110 17.50 2.76 5.49
N ASP A 111 18.65 3.17 4.97
CA ASP A 111 19.78 2.25 4.85
C ASP A 111 20.45 1.98 6.21
N ALA A 112 21.36 1.00 6.22
CA ALA A 112 22.02 0.57 7.46
C ALA A 112 22.90 1.65 8.11
N LYS A 113 23.29 2.69 7.35
CA LYS A 113 24.10 3.83 7.81
C LYS A 113 23.29 5.12 8.02
N ASN A 114 21.99 5.10 7.71
CA ASN A 114 21.13 6.29 7.69
C ASN A 114 21.63 7.40 6.72
N GLU A 115 22.33 7.03 5.67
CA GLU A 115 22.76 7.94 4.61
C GLU A 115 21.67 8.13 3.55
N TRP A 116 20.88 7.08 3.31
CA TRP A 116 19.68 7.09 2.48
C TRP A 116 18.45 6.83 3.34
N ARG A 117 17.61 7.85 3.55
CA ARG A 117 16.54 7.88 4.56
C ARG A 117 15.16 7.90 3.90
N TYR A 118 14.83 6.84 3.14
CA TYR A 118 13.57 6.80 2.40
C TYR A 118 12.34 6.69 3.31
N GLU A 119 12.41 5.92 4.37
CA GLU A 119 11.32 5.81 5.33
C GLU A 119 11.02 7.16 5.99
N ASP A 120 12.06 7.89 6.39
CA ASP A 120 11.90 9.24 6.93
C ASP A 120 11.29 10.19 5.89
N PHE A 121 11.73 10.12 4.62
CA PHE A 121 11.10 10.88 3.54
C PHE A 121 9.60 10.58 3.43
N PHE A 122 9.21 9.30 3.49
CA PHE A 122 7.81 8.90 3.39
C PHE A 122 6.96 9.54 4.50
N PHE A 123 7.42 9.46 5.75
CA PHE A 123 6.65 9.94 6.90
C PHE A 123 6.78 11.43 7.18
N GLU A 124 7.93 12.02 6.93
CA GLU A 124 8.19 13.42 7.28
C GLU A 124 7.93 14.39 6.10
N GLU A 125 7.97 13.91 4.85
CA GLU A 125 7.78 14.78 3.68
C GLU A 125 6.60 14.34 2.80
N LEU A 126 6.58 13.10 2.27
CA LEU A 126 5.55 12.66 1.32
C LEU A 126 4.15 12.64 1.94
N MET A 127 3.97 11.91 3.05
CA MET A 127 2.66 11.77 3.68
C MET A 127 2.07 13.12 4.08
N PRO A 128 2.77 14.01 4.81
CA PRO A 128 2.24 15.34 5.13
C PRO A 128 1.96 16.19 3.89
N TYR A 129 2.78 16.07 2.86
CA TYR A 129 2.59 16.83 1.61
C TYR A 129 1.30 16.42 0.90
N VAL A 130 1.07 15.12 0.68
CA VAL A 130 -0.14 14.65 -0.02
C VAL A 130 -1.39 14.89 0.81
N GLU A 131 -1.33 14.72 2.12
CA GLU A 131 -2.46 14.96 3.02
C GLU A 131 -2.86 16.43 3.11
N LYS A 132 -1.92 17.35 2.91
CA LYS A 132 -2.17 18.79 2.81
C LYS A 132 -2.67 19.20 1.42
N THR A 133 -2.19 18.53 0.37
CA THR A 133 -2.47 18.90 -1.02
C THR A 133 -3.84 18.41 -1.48
N TYR A 134 -4.23 17.22 -1.04
CA TYR A 134 -5.47 16.56 -1.44
C TYR A 134 -6.46 16.49 -0.27
N ARG A 135 -7.74 16.32 -0.58
CA ARG A 135 -8.79 16.17 0.44
C ARG A 135 -8.75 14.80 1.10
N ILE A 136 -7.70 14.56 1.89
CA ILE A 136 -7.47 13.31 2.65
C ILE A 136 -7.95 13.50 4.10
N LYS A 137 -8.55 12.45 4.66
CA LYS A 137 -8.82 12.35 6.10
C LYS A 137 -7.54 11.90 6.79
N ALA A 138 -6.77 12.84 7.32
CA ALA A 138 -5.44 12.64 7.91
C ALA A 138 -5.50 12.05 9.34
N GLU A 139 -6.22 10.94 9.51
CA GLU A 139 -6.39 10.24 10.78
C GLU A 139 -6.05 8.75 10.60
N LYS A 140 -5.51 8.10 11.63
CA LYS A 140 -5.16 6.68 11.62
C LYS A 140 -6.25 5.82 10.98
N ARG A 141 -7.50 6.00 11.42
CA ARG A 141 -8.65 5.24 10.96
C ARG A 141 -8.80 5.21 9.45
N TYR A 142 -8.41 6.28 8.78
CA TYR A 142 -8.60 6.49 7.34
C TYR A 142 -7.32 6.32 6.52
N ARG A 143 -6.24 5.79 7.14
CA ARG A 143 -4.99 5.48 6.44
C ARG A 143 -4.79 3.98 6.38
N ALA A 144 -4.47 3.49 5.19
CA ALA A 144 -4.04 2.12 4.95
C ALA A 144 -2.76 2.10 4.11
N VAL A 145 -2.00 1.03 4.24
CA VAL A 145 -0.83 0.76 3.40
C VAL A 145 -0.94 -0.63 2.79
N ALA A 146 -0.64 -0.74 1.51
CA ALA A 146 -0.57 -2.01 0.79
C ALA A 146 0.58 -1.98 -0.21
N GLY A 147 1.01 -3.12 -0.68
CA GLY A 147 2.03 -3.17 -1.71
C GLY A 147 2.42 -4.59 -2.05
N LEU A 148 3.11 -4.75 -3.18
CA LEU A 148 3.56 -6.04 -3.68
C LEU A 148 5.07 -6.19 -3.55
N SER A 149 5.57 -7.41 -3.31
CA SER A 149 6.99 -7.73 -3.33
C SER A 149 7.82 -6.82 -2.38
N MET A 150 8.72 -6.00 -2.93
CA MET A 150 9.43 -4.96 -2.20
C MET A 150 8.46 -4.01 -1.47
N GLY A 151 7.36 -3.60 -2.12
CA GLY A 151 6.30 -2.79 -1.52
C GLY A 151 5.47 -3.54 -0.48
N GLY A 152 5.34 -4.87 -0.60
CA GLY A 152 4.78 -5.72 0.44
C GLY A 152 5.64 -5.68 1.71
N GLY A 153 6.96 -5.76 1.55
CA GLY A 153 7.91 -5.52 2.64
C GLY A 153 7.79 -4.13 3.24
N GLY A 154 7.67 -3.10 2.38
CA GLY A 154 7.39 -1.72 2.80
C GLY A 154 6.12 -1.62 3.64
N SER A 155 5.05 -2.30 3.21
CA SER A 155 3.77 -2.31 3.94
C SER A 155 3.89 -2.93 5.32
N PHE A 156 4.66 -4.04 5.47
CA PHE A 156 4.97 -4.59 6.77
C PHE A 156 5.72 -3.58 7.64
N MET A 157 6.85 -3.07 7.17
CA MET A 157 7.71 -2.21 7.97
C MET A 157 7.01 -0.92 8.39
N TYR A 158 6.30 -0.26 7.49
CA TYR A 158 5.59 0.97 7.81
C TYR A 158 4.55 0.78 8.91
N ALA A 159 3.78 -0.31 8.83
CA ALA A 159 2.76 -0.60 9.84
C ALA A 159 3.35 -1.17 11.15
N LEU A 160 4.51 -1.84 11.11
CA LEU A 160 5.22 -2.33 12.29
C LEU A 160 5.96 -1.23 13.04
N HIS A 161 6.54 -0.27 12.30
CA HIS A 161 7.27 0.85 12.89
C HIS A 161 6.33 1.96 13.39
N HIS A 162 5.17 2.13 12.71
CA HIS A 162 4.21 3.20 12.98
C HIS A 162 2.78 2.65 13.13
N PRO A 163 2.53 1.73 14.08
CA PRO A 163 1.20 1.13 14.26
C PRO A 163 0.13 2.14 14.67
N GLU A 164 0.52 3.33 15.10
CA GLU A 164 -0.38 4.45 15.41
C GLU A 164 -0.85 5.21 14.18
N LEU A 165 -0.22 5.03 13.01
CA LEU A 165 -0.54 5.80 11.80
C LEU A 165 -1.50 5.09 10.84
N PHE A 166 -1.55 3.76 10.85
CA PHE A 166 -2.33 2.97 9.89
C PHE A 166 -3.42 2.14 10.57
N SER A 167 -4.62 2.15 9.99
CA SER A 167 -5.70 1.25 10.41
C SER A 167 -5.47 -0.17 9.92
N SER A 168 -4.88 -0.31 8.73
CA SER A 168 -4.65 -1.61 8.10
C SER A 168 -3.39 -1.64 7.23
N ALA A 169 -2.84 -2.85 7.08
CA ALA A 169 -1.73 -3.15 6.19
C ALA A 169 -2.01 -4.41 5.38
N CYS A 170 -1.77 -4.33 4.06
CA CYS A 170 -2.05 -5.41 3.12
C CYS A 170 -0.79 -5.78 2.31
N PRO A 171 0.20 -6.46 2.89
CA PRO A 171 1.37 -6.96 2.17
C PRO A 171 1.00 -8.12 1.22
N LEU A 172 1.35 -7.96 -0.07
CA LEU A 172 1.12 -8.95 -1.13
C LEU A 172 2.47 -9.51 -1.59
N SER A 173 2.61 -10.85 -1.66
CA SER A 173 3.87 -11.49 -2.09
C SER A 173 5.08 -10.83 -1.45
N ALA A 174 5.04 -10.57 -0.15
CA ALA A 174 5.90 -9.61 0.50
C ALA A 174 7.34 -10.09 0.62
N SER A 175 8.30 -9.22 0.31
CA SER A 175 9.68 -9.37 0.78
C SER A 175 9.72 -9.08 2.26
N CYS A 176 9.63 -10.14 3.08
CA CYS A 176 9.56 -10.04 4.55
C CYS A 176 10.87 -9.58 5.21
N GLY A 177 11.85 -9.13 4.41
CA GLY A 177 13.20 -8.83 4.87
C GLY A 177 14.05 -10.09 5.09
N PRO A 178 15.22 -9.95 5.70
CA PRO A 178 16.06 -11.11 6.01
C PRO A 178 15.38 -12.02 7.04
N LEU A 179 15.40 -13.32 6.80
CA LEU A 179 14.76 -14.29 7.69
C LEU A 179 15.63 -14.61 8.90
N THR A 180 16.95 -14.49 8.76
CA THR A 180 17.93 -14.73 9.82
C THR A 180 18.98 -13.63 9.91
N LEU A 181 19.69 -13.57 11.04
CA LEU A 181 20.85 -12.67 11.20
C LEU A 181 21.97 -13.00 10.20
N GLU A 182 22.16 -14.28 9.87
CA GLU A 182 23.17 -14.70 8.89
C GLU A 182 22.82 -14.24 7.47
N ASP A 183 21.55 -14.34 7.07
CA ASP A 183 21.08 -13.79 5.79
C ASP A 183 21.32 -12.28 5.73
N THR A 184 21.11 -11.59 6.86
CA THR A 184 21.36 -10.15 6.95
C THR A 184 22.83 -9.82 6.70
N LYS A 185 23.76 -10.55 7.31
CA LYS A 185 25.21 -10.38 7.12
C LYS A 185 25.59 -10.58 5.66
N GLN A 186 25.13 -11.68 5.07
CA GLN A 186 25.42 -11.99 3.66
C GLN A 186 24.84 -10.94 2.72
N TRP A 187 23.62 -10.52 2.96
CA TRP A 187 22.94 -9.53 2.13
C TRP A 187 23.59 -8.14 2.21
N LEU A 188 23.94 -7.68 3.41
CA LEU A 188 24.62 -6.40 3.61
C LEU A 188 26.03 -6.41 3.03
N SER A 189 26.79 -7.51 3.20
CA SER A 189 28.18 -7.62 2.69
C SER A 189 28.27 -7.54 1.16
N ARG A 190 27.22 -7.93 0.44
CA ARG A 190 27.17 -7.85 -1.03
C ARG A 190 26.86 -6.44 -1.56
N ARG A 191 26.54 -5.50 -0.67
CA ARG A 191 26.19 -4.14 -1.05
C ARG A 191 27.36 -3.21 -0.87
N GLU A 192 27.62 -2.42 -1.90
CA GLU A 192 28.67 -1.41 -1.88
C GLU A 192 28.48 -0.45 -0.68
N GLY A 193 29.58 -0.06 -0.05
CA GLY A 193 29.56 0.83 1.10
C GLY A 193 29.24 0.21 2.47
N ASN A 194 28.99 -1.10 2.56
CA ASN A 194 28.62 -1.76 3.84
C ASN A 194 29.72 -2.63 4.43
N SER A 195 30.90 -2.64 3.87
CA SER A 195 32.03 -3.51 4.32
C SER A 195 32.53 -3.20 5.73
N ASP A 196 32.21 -2.04 6.26
CA ASP A 196 32.65 -1.53 7.57
C ASP A 196 31.56 -1.56 8.66
N LEU A 197 30.40 -2.18 8.35
CA LEU A 197 29.33 -2.31 9.35
C LEU A 197 29.77 -3.23 10.50
N SER A 198 29.60 -2.74 11.71
CA SER A 198 29.80 -3.54 12.94
C SER A 198 28.72 -4.59 13.10
N SER A 199 29.01 -5.65 13.86
CA SER A 199 28.02 -6.69 14.19
C SER A 199 26.75 -6.11 14.84
N ALA A 200 26.90 -5.09 15.67
CA ALA A 200 25.76 -4.41 16.31
C ALA A 200 24.86 -3.66 15.29
N GLN A 201 25.46 -3.03 14.28
CA GLN A 201 24.69 -2.38 13.21
C GLN A 201 23.94 -3.41 12.35
N ILE A 202 24.58 -4.53 12.04
CA ILE A 202 23.96 -5.63 11.29
C ILE A 202 22.78 -6.23 12.09
N GLU A 203 22.96 -6.47 13.37
CA GLU A 203 21.90 -6.98 14.24
C GLU A 203 20.74 -5.98 14.35
N THR A 204 21.03 -4.70 14.55
CA THR A 204 20.01 -3.63 14.56
C THR A 204 19.25 -3.59 13.23
N TYR A 205 19.95 -3.73 12.11
CA TYR A 205 19.31 -3.77 10.80
C TYR A 205 18.39 -4.98 10.67
N TYR A 206 18.83 -6.17 11.07
CA TYR A 206 18.01 -7.38 11.11
C TYR A 206 16.73 -7.17 11.92
N GLN A 207 16.88 -6.72 13.15
CA GLN A 207 15.75 -6.50 14.07
C GLN A 207 14.73 -5.51 13.51
N LYS A 208 15.17 -4.47 12.81
CA LYS A 208 14.30 -3.44 12.21
C LYS A 208 13.68 -3.85 10.88
N HIS A 209 14.31 -4.75 10.11
CA HIS A 209 13.88 -5.02 8.73
C HIS A 209 13.44 -6.47 8.49
N SER A 210 13.38 -7.31 9.52
CA SER A 210 12.78 -8.64 9.45
C SER A 210 11.34 -8.61 9.96
N ALA A 211 10.36 -8.78 9.08
CA ALA A 211 8.96 -8.88 9.48
C ALA A 211 8.73 -10.06 10.43
N VAL A 212 9.40 -11.19 10.16
CA VAL A 212 9.33 -12.39 11.01
C VAL A 212 9.83 -12.09 12.41
N TYR A 213 11.02 -11.47 12.53
CA TYR A 213 11.59 -11.10 13.83
C TYR A 213 10.66 -10.14 14.61
N GLN A 214 10.17 -9.11 13.94
CA GLN A 214 9.30 -8.11 14.58
C GLN A 214 7.97 -8.72 15.01
N MET A 215 7.34 -9.57 14.19
CA MET A 215 6.13 -10.30 14.58
C MET A 215 6.35 -11.25 15.74
N GLN A 216 7.58 -11.72 15.96
CA GLN A 216 7.92 -12.57 17.10
C GLN A 216 8.24 -11.79 18.38
N ASN A 217 8.69 -10.53 18.28
CA ASN A 217 9.32 -9.83 19.40
C ASN A 217 8.64 -8.51 19.82
N LEU A 218 7.96 -7.81 18.93
CA LEU A 218 7.28 -6.55 19.28
C LEU A 218 6.11 -6.80 20.24
N PRO A 219 5.69 -5.79 21.03
CA PRO A 219 4.53 -5.92 21.92
C PRO A 219 3.26 -6.33 21.15
N VAL A 220 2.55 -7.33 21.65
CA VAL A 220 1.31 -7.84 21.01
C VAL A 220 0.26 -6.75 20.85
N ASP A 221 0.16 -5.86 21.84
CA ASP A 221 -0.81 -4.77 21.81
C ASP A 221 -0.52 -3.77 20.69
N ASP A 222 0.74 -3.55 20.31
CA ASP A 222 1.10 -2.71 19.17
C ASP A 222 0.74 -3.41 17.86
N LEU A 223 1.02 -4.71 17.76
CA LEU A 223 0.69 -5.50 16.58
C LEU A 223 -0.83 -5.62 16.33
N LYS A 224 -1.63 -5.60 17.41
CA LYS A 224 -3.10 -5.61 17.34
C LYS A 224 -3.72 -4.25 17.00
N LYS A 225 -2.93 -3.17 16.98
CA LYS A 225 -3.42 -1.85 16.55
C LYS A 225 -3.68 -1.75 15.05
N VAL A 226 -3.15 -2.69 14.27
CA VAL A 226 -3.27 -2.72 12.80
C VAL A 226 -4.07 -3.95 12.38
N HIS A 227 -4.98 -3.80 11.44
CA HIS A 227 -5.66 -4.92 10.79
C HIS A 227 -4.78 -5.42 9.64
N TRP A 228 -4.47 -6.73 9.65
CA TRP A 228 -3.52 -7.34 8.74
C TRP A 228 -4.20 -8.23 7.71
N TYR A 229 -3.93 -7.99 6.43
CA TYR A 229 -4.29 -8.87 5.32
C TYR A 229 -3.03 -9.26 4.56
N ILE A 230 -2.65 -10.53 4.57
CA ILE A 230 -1.43 -11.05 3.96
C ILE A 230 -1.83 -12.01 2.85
N ASP A 231 -1.29 -11.84 1.64
CA ASP A 231 -1.66 -12.65 0.47
C ASP A 231 -0.39 -12.99 -0.32
N CYS A 232 -0.17 -14.29 -0.59
CA CYS A 232 1.00 -14.78 -1.32
C CYS A 232 0.62 -16.01 -2.14
N GLY A 233 1.03 -16.07 -3.40
CA GLY A 233 0.78 -17.23 -4.26
C GLY A 233 1.51 -18.47 -3.76
N ASP A 234 0.96 -19.66 -4.07
CA ASP A 234 1.56 -20.95 -3.71
C ASP A 234 2.82 -21.27 -4.53
N ASP A 235 2.93 -20.71 -5.75
CA ASP A 235 4.12 -20.77 -6.61
C ASP A 235 5.05 -19.56 -6.48
N ASP A 236 4.80 -18.68 -5.50
CA ASP A 236 5.60 -17.46 -5.28
C ASP A 236 6.92 -17.81 -4.56
N PHE A 237 8.06 -17.36 -5.08
CA PHE A 237 9.37 -17.64 -4.48
C PHE A 237 9.58 -16.97 -3.09
N LEU A 238 8.72 -16.01 -2.71
CA LEU A 238 8.71 -15.38 -1.38
C LEU A 238 7.75 -16.06 -0.39
N TYR A 239 7.20 -17.23 -0.73
CA TYR A 239 6.22 -17.95 0.08
C TYR A 239 6.71 -18.20 1.52
N GLU A 240 7.99 -18.54 1.69
CA GLU A 240 8.54 -18.94 2.99
C GLU A 240 8.43 -17.79 4.02
N GLY A 241 8.88 -16.60 3.67
CA GLY A 241 8.82 -15.44 4.56
C GLY A 241 7.38 -15.09 4.97
N ASN A 242 6.46 -15.11 4.00
CA ASN A 242 5.03 -14.85 4.23
C ASN A 242 4.40 -15.92 5.14
N ALA A 243 4.73 -17.20 4.94
CA ALA A 243 4.27 -18.30 5.78
C ALA A 243 4.84 -18.20 7.21
N LEU A 244 6.11 -17.84 7.37
CA LEU A 244 6.74 -17.65 8.68
C LEU A 244 6.12 -16.48 9.47
N VAL A 245 5.78 -15.39 8.80
CA VAL A 245 5.01 -14.27 9.41
C VAL A 245 3.66 -14.78 9.89
N HIS A 246 2.90 -15.48 9.05
CA HIS A 246 1.62 -16.08 9.44
C HIS A 246 1.76 -16.98 10.67
N ILE A 247 2.76 -17.87 10.69
CA ILE A 247 3.01 -18.78 11.81
C ILE A 247 3.33 -17.99 13.09
N ALA A 248 4.16 -16.93 12.99
CA ALA A 248 4.50 -16.08 14.13
C ALA A 248 3.25 -15.38 14.70
N MET A 249 2.42 -14.81 13.84
CA MET A 249 1.17 -14.16 14.23
C MET A 249 0.18 -15.15 14.89
N ARG A 250 0.03 -16.35 14.31
CA ARG A 250 -0.83 -17.40 14.89
C ARG A 250 -0.37 -17.82 16.29
N LYS A 251 0.93 -18.04 16.49
CA LYS A 251 1.49 -18.42 17.80
C LYS A 251 1.30 -17.35 18.88
N ARG A 252 1.18 -16.07 18.47
CA ARG A 252 1.03 -14.94 19.38
C ARG A 252 -0.40 -14.40 19.45
N GLU A 253 -1.36 -15.10 18.85
CA GLU A 253 -2.78 -14.72 18.81
C GLU A 253 -3.02 -13.29 18.27
N ILE A 254 -2.24 -12.91 17.24
CA ILE A 254 -2.42 -11.66 16.52
C ILE A 254 -3.48 -11.87 15.44
N PRO A 255 -4.62 -11.16 15.48
CA PRO A 255 -5.65 -11.27 14.46
C PRO A 255 -5.14 -10.86 13.08
N HIS A 256 -5.36 -11.68 12.06
CA HIS A 256 -4.98 -11.38 10.69
C HIS A 256 -5.72 -12.28 9.71
N GLU A 257 -5.82 -11.84 8.48
CA GLU A 257 -6.18 -12.69 7.35
C GLU A 257 -4.92 -13.15 6.62
N PHE A 258 -4.86 -14.42 6.27
CA PHE A 258 -3.79 -14.98 5.44
C PHE A 258 -4.41 -15.74 4.28
N ARG A 259 -4.06 -15.37 3.06
CA ARG A 259 -4.53 -16.00 1.84
C ARG A 259 -3.36 -16.62 1.08
N VAL A 260 -3.56 -17.85 0.66
CA VAL A 260 -2.71 -18.55 -0.30
C VAL A 260 -3.61 -18.98 -1.45
N ARG A 261 -3.31 -18.49 -2.65
CA ARG A 261 -4.09 -18.80 -3.86
C ARG A 261 -3.15 -19.34 -4.93
N ASP A 262 -3.69 -20.08 -5.88
CA ASP A 262 -2.96 -20.51 -7.08
C ASP A 262 -2.35 -19.29 -7.78
N GLY A 263 -1.03 -19.32 -8.01
CA GLY A 263 -0.32 -18.28 -8.73
C GLY A 263 1.08 -17.96 -8.21
N ALA A 264 1.80 -17.23 -9.00
CA ALA A 264 3.22 -16.92 -8.84
C ALA A 264 3.47 -15.42 -8.65
N HIS A 265 4.74 -15.03 -8.53
CA HIS A 265 5.21 -13.66 -8.34
C HIS A 265 5.06 -12.80 -9.60
N ASN A 266 3.84 -12.41 -9.94
CA ASN A 266 3.55 -11.67 -11.18
C ASN A 266 2.33 -10.74 -11.06
N TRP A 267 2.21 -9.83 -12.04
CA TRP A 267 1.14 -8.84 -12.09
C TRP A 267 -0.26 -9.44 -12.23
N THR A 268 -0.44 -10.62 -12.83
CA THR A 268 -1.75 -11.29 -12.89
C THR A 268 -2.25 -11.58 -11.49
N TYR A 269 -1.41 -12.18 -10.64
CA TYR A 269 -1.74 -12.47 -9.25
C TYR A 269 -2.12 -11.19 -8.48
N TRP A 270 -1.35 -10.12 -8.62
CA TRP A 270 -1.58 -8.89 -7.87
C TRP A 270 -2.79 -8.10 -8.34
N ARG A 271 -3.12 -8.11 -9.65
CA ARG A 271 -4.38 -7.56 -10.17
C ARG A 271 -5.60 -8.28 -9.59
N GLU A 272 -5.54 -9.60 -9.47
CA GLU A 272 -6.61 -10.40 -8.86
C GLU A 272 -6.73 -10.18 -7.35
N ALA A 273 -5.63 -9.86 -6.65
CA ALA A 273 -5.62 -9.54 -5.23
C ALA A 273 -6.20 -8.15 -4.92
N LEU A 274 -5.96 -7.17 -5.81
CA LEU A 274 -6.27 -5.76 -5.55
C LEU A 274 -7.74 -5.49 -5.17
N PRO A 275 -8.76 -6.06 -5.80
CA PRO A 275 -10.16 -5.88 -5.37
C PRO A 275 -10.40 -6.31 -3.92
N THR A 276 -9.79 -7.41 -3.48
CA THR A 276 -9.90 -7.90 -2.09
C THR A 276 -9.20 -6.94 -1.12
N VAL A 277 -8.02 -6.43 -1.48
CA VAL A 277 -7.32 -5.41 -0.70
C VAL A 277 -8.19 -4.16 -0.54
N LEU A 278 -8.77 -3.66 -1.64
CA LEU A 278 -9.66 -2.48 -1.61
C LEU A 278 -10.90 -2.71 -0.73
N GLY A 279 -11.48 -3.90 -0.75
CA GLY A 279 -12.57 -4.29 0.13
C GLY A 279 -12.14 -4.30 1.59
N PHE A 280 -11.05 -4.99 1.90
CA PHE A 280 -10.51 -5.10 3.25
C PHE A 280 -10.19 -3.75 3.89
N VAL A 281 -9.48 -2.86 3.17
CA VAL A 281 -9.19 -1.53 3.72
C VAL A 281 -10.46 -0.68 3.88
N SER A 282 -11.45 -0.86 2.99
CA SER A 282 -12.74 -0.16 3.11
C SER A 282 -13.51 -0.58 4.36
N GLU A 283 -13.53 -1.86 4.69
CA GLU A 283 -14.13 -2.36 5.92
C GLU A 283 -13.45 -1.74 7.14
N THR A 284 -12.12 -1.70 7.18
CA THR A 284 -11.37 -1.11 8.30
C THR A 284 -11.61 0.40 8.44
N PHE A 285 -11.83 1.14 7.34
CA PHE A 285 -12.18 2.56 7.39
C PHE A 285 -13.55 2.81 8.04
N HIS A 286 -14.45 1.81 8.01
CA HIS A 286 -15.82 1.92 8.55
C HIS A 286 -16.02 1.24 9.92
N GLN A 287 -15.06 0.44 10.39
CA GLN A 287 -15.15 -0.15 11.73
C GLN A 287 -15.13 0.94 12.81
N HIS A 288 -16.01 0.79 13.80
CA HIS A 288 -16.21 1.72 14.93
C HIS A 288 -15.43 1.28 16.16
#